data_33e422ae8d826ca03fc4febef5765ada
#
_entry.id   33e422ae8d826ca03fc4febef5765ada
#
_cell.length_a   1.000
_cell.length_b   1.000
_cell.length_c   1.000
_cell.angle_alpha   90.00
_cell.angle_beta   90.00
_cell.angle_gamma   90.00
#
_symmetry.space_group_name_H-M   'P 1'
#
loop_
_entity.id
_entity.type
_entity.pdbx_description
1 polymer ?
#
loop_
_entity_poly.entity_id
_entity_poly.type
_entity_poly.pdbx_seq_one_letter_code
_entity_poly.pdbx_strand_id
1 'polypeptide(L)'
;STISHELKTPISAIMMSLQLLEDQRIGALNEEQEDLANSIKENSERLLNITGELLNMTQVESGKLQLKPKITKPIELIEYAIKANRVQAEKFNIQIEVEYPEDKIGKLFVDSEKIAWVLTNLLSNAIRYSPENGRVVIGARQTDDGFIEMFVRDFGKGIDPRYHKSIFDHYFRVPGTKVQGSGLGLSISRDFVEAHNGTLTVDSKLGEGSTFVMRLKA
;
A
#
# COMPACT_ATOMS: atom_id res chain seq x y z
N SER A 1 -6.80 -15.08 14.34
CA SER A 1 -6.42 -15.40 13.31
C SER A 1 -6.62 -16.70 12.57
N THR A 2 -7.53 -17.59 13.01
CA THR A 2 -7.90 -18.84 12.31
C THR A 2 -8.61 -18.53 10.99
N ILE A 3 -9.52 -17.58 10.99
CA ILE A 3 -10.35 -17.20 9.81
C ILE A 3 -9.48 -16.72 8.64
N SER A 4 -8.46 -15.88 8.90
CA SER A 4 -7.58 -15.41 7.83
C SER A 4 -6.77 -16.54 7.20
N HIS A 5 -6.32 -17.49 8.02
CA HIS A 5 -5.60 -18.65 7.51
C HIS A 5 -6.52 -19.58 6.71
N GLU A 6 -7.76 -19.76 7.17
CA GLU A 6 -8.77 -20.57 6.49
C GLU A 6 -9.23 -19.96 5.17
N LEU A 7 -9.25 -18.62 5.06
CA LEU A 7 -9.53 -17.93 3.79
C LEU A 7 -8.33 -17.93 2.84
N LYS A 8 -7.11 -17.79 3.36
CA LYS A 8 -5.89 -17.73 2.56
C LYS A 8 -5.62 -19.04 1.83
N THR A 9 -5.89 -20.17 2.49
CA THR A 9 -5.62 -21.50 1.95
C THR A 9 -6.38 -21.80 0.65
N PRO A 10 -7.72 -21.66 0.57
CA PRO A 10 -8.45 -21.91 -0.67
C PRO A 10 -8.10 -20.92 -1.78
N ILE A 11 -7.85 -19.65 -1.45
CA ILE A 11 -7.44 -18.65 -2.46
C ILE A 11 -6.07 -19.00 -3.04
N SER A 12 -5.12 -19.43 -2.19
CA SER A 12 -3.79 -19.88 -2.65
C SER A 12 -3.89 -21.14 -3.54
N ALA A 13 -4.83 -22.03 -3.24
CA ALA A 13 -5.10 -23.20 -4.08
C ALA A 13 -5.65 -22.80 -5.46
N ILE A 14 -6.54 -21.82 -5.52
CA ILE A 14 -7.05 -21.25 -6.79
C ILE A 14 -5.89 -20.68 -7.61
N MET A 15 -5.03 -19.87 -6.99
CA MET A 15 -3.87 -19.27 -7.68
C MET A 15 -2.89 -20.34 -8.18
N MET A 16 -2.64 -21.39 -7.40
CA MET A 16 -1.78 -22.50 -7.83
C MET A 16 -2.39 -23.27 -9.00
N SER A 17 -3.71 -23.48 -9.00
CA SER A 17 -4.42 -24.11 -10.10
C SER A 17 -4.35 -23.28 -11.38
N LEU A 18 -4.43 -21.95 -11.27
CA LEU A 18 -4.24 -21.03 -12.39
C LEU A 18 -2.82 -21.09 -12.96
N GLN A 19 -1.80 -21.09 -12.09
CA GLN A 19 -0.41 -21.23 -12.55
C GLN A 19 -0.19 -22.54 -13.33
N LEU A 20 -0.82 -23.62 -12.90
CA LEU A 20 -0.78 -24.88 -13.64
C LEU A 20 -1.52 -24.79 -14.97
N LEU A 21 -2.67 -24.12 -15.00
CA LEU A 21 -3.46 -23.93 -16.22
C LEU A 21 -2.73 -23.07 -17.27
N GLU A 22 -1.97 -22.07 -16.82
CA GLU A 22 -1.15 -21.18 -17.66
C GLU A 22 0.17 -21.87 -18.12
N ASP A 23 0.50 -23.06 -17.59
CA ASP A 23 1.71 -23.78 -17.98
C ASP A 23 1.53 -24.44 -19.36
N GLN A 24 2.28 -23.96 -20.33
CA GLN A 24 2.25 -24.45 -21.72
C GLN A 24 2.48 -25.95 -21.86
N ARG A 25 3.09 -26.61 -20.85
CA ARG A 25 3.29 -28.06 -20.83
C ARG A 25 1.99 -28.85 -20.68
N ILE A 26 0.94 -28.24 -20.15
CA ILE A 26 -0.40 -28.85 -20.02
C ILE A 26 -1.21 -28.65 -21.29
N GLY A 27 -0.98 -27.56 -22.00
CA GLY A 27 -1.64 -27.18 -23.24
C GLY A 27 -1.75 -25.67 -23.36
N ALA A 28 -1.75 -25.15 -24.59
CA ALA A 28 -1.94 -23.73 -24.80
C ALA A 28 -3.41 -23.36 -24.58
N LEU A 29 -3.64 -22.27 -23.87
CA LEU A 29 -4.96 -21.66 -23.74
C LEU A 29 -5.30 -20.91 -25.04
N ASN A 30 -6.56 -20.86 -25.39
CA ASN A 30 -7.04 -19.91 -26.39
C ASN A 30 -7.22 -18.52 -25.77
N GLU A 31 -7.40 -17.50 -26.59
CA GLU A 31 -7.49 -16.09 -26.17
C GLU A 31 -8.59 -15.87 -25.10
N GLU A 32 -9.77 -16.46 -25.30
CA GLU A 32 -10.87 -16.37 -24.34
C GLU A 32 -10.56 -17.05 -22.99
N GLN A 33 -9.85 -18.17 -23.03
CA GLN A 33 -9.39 -18.88 -21.83
C GLN A 33 -8.31 -18.09 -21.08
N GLU A 34 -7.40 -17.45 -21.79
CA GLU A 34 -6.39 -16.56 -21.20
C GLU A 34 -7.05 -15.36 -20.49
N ASP A 35 -8.04 -14.74 -21.11
CA ASP A 35 -8.80 -13.64 -20.51
C ASP A 35 -9.52 -14.07 -19.23
N LEU A 36 -10.16 -15.24 -19.24
CA LEU A 36 -10.81 -15.80 -18.06
C LEU A 36 -9.80 -16.14 -16.95
N ALA A 37 -8.68 -16.76 -17.28
CA ALA A 37 -7.62 -17.06 -16.33
C ALA A 37 -7.04 -15.81 -15.68
N ASN A 38 -6.78 -14.77 -16.45
CA ASN A 38 -6.34 -13.47 -15.97
C ASN A 38 -7.38 -12.82 -15.04
N SER A 39 -8.66 -12.88 -15.39
CA SER A 39 -9.75 -12.37 -14.55
C SER A 39 -9.84 -13.10 -13.20
N ILE A 40 -9.71 -14.41 -13.19
CA ILE A 40 -9.71 -15.22 -11.96
C ILE A 40 -8.48 -14.86 -11.10
N LYS A 41 -7.32 -14.69 -11.70
CA LYS A 41 -6.08 -14.30 -11.02
C LYS A 41 -6.21 -12.95 -10.33
N GLU A 42 -6.64 -11.93 -11.06
CA GLU A 42 -6.85 -10.59 -10.51
C GLU A 42 -7.85 -10.57 -9.34
N ASN A 43 -8.95 -11.32 -9.46
CA ASN A 43 -9.95 -11.42 -8.38
C ASN A 43 -9.42 -12.20 -7.18
N SER A 44 -8.61 -13.25 -7.38
CA SER A 44 -7.99 -14.03 -6.30
C SER A 44 -6.95 -13.19 -5.53
N GLU A 45 -6.10 -12.45 -6.23
CA GLU A 45 -5.15 -11.50 -5.62
C GLU A 45 -5.88 -10.42 -4.82
N ARG A 46 -6.98 -9.89 -5.36
CA ARG A 46 -7.82 -8.93 -4.67
C ARG A 46 -8.42 -9.49 -3.39
N LEU A 47 -8.92 -10.73 -3.40
CA LEU A 47 -9.46 -11.40 -2.21
C LEU A 47 -8.38 -11.59 -1.14
N LEU A 48 -7.15 -11.98 -1.52
CA LEU A 48 -6.02 -12.09 -0.59
C LEU A 48 -5.72 -10.75 0.08
N ASN A 49 -5.70 -9.67 -0.68
CA ASN A 49 -5.44 -8.33 -0.15
C ASN A 49 -6.53 -7.91 0.84
N ILE A 50 -7.81 -8.04 0.47
CA ILE A 50 -8.95 -7.71 1.35
C ILE A 50 -8.91 -8.55 2.63
N THR A 51 -8.60 -9.85 2.53
CA THR A 51 -8.47 -10.74 3.69
C THR A 51 -7.37 -10.26 4.64
N GLY A 52 -6.22 -9.84 4.09
CA GLY A 52 -5.12 -9.26 4.87
C GLY A 52 -5.51 -7.96 5.56
N GLU A 53 -6.21 -7.08 4.87
CA GLU A 53 -6.72 -5.82 5.44
C GLU A 53 -7.72 -6.06 6.56
N LEU A 54 -8.69 -6.95 6.38
CA LEU A 54 -9.66 -7.32 7.42
C LEU A 54 -8.97 -7.90 8.68
N LEU A 55 -7.94 -8.72 8.50
CA LEU A 55 -7.16 -9.24 9.63
C LEU A 55 -6.46 -8.12 10.39
N ASN A 56 -5.80 -7.21 9.69
CA ASN A 56 -5.12 -6.07 10.31
C ASN A 56 -6.12 -5.20 11.06
N MET A 57 -7.26 -4.87 10.46
CA MET A 57 -8.34 -4.12 11.09
C MET A 57 -8.84 -4.80 12.37
N THR A 58 -9.11 -6.11 12.33
CA THR A 58 -9.60 -6.84 13.52
C THR A 58 -8.57 -6.89 14.66
N GLN A 59 -7.26 -6.89 14.36
CA GLN A 59 -6.21 -6.80 15.36
C GLN A 59 -6.20 -5.43 16.05
N VAL A 60 -6.39 -4.35 15.28
CA VAL A 60 -6.48 -2.99 15.80
C VAL A 60 -7.73 -2.82 16.68
N GLU A 61 -8.92 -3.11 16.13
CA GLU A 61 -10.20 -2.93 16.83
C GLU A 61 -10.31 -3.76 18.13
N SER A 62 -9.74 -4.95 18.13
CA SER A 62 -9.73 -5.81 19.33
C SER A 62 -8.69 -5.42 20.38
N GLY A 63 -7.88 -4.39 20.12
CA GLY A 63 -6.76 -3.98 20.98
C GLY A 63 -5.66 -5.05 21.08
N LYS A 64 -5.64 -6.02 20.17
CA LYS A 64 -4.67 -7.12 20.14
C LYS A 64 -3.48 -6.88 19.23
N LEU A 65 -3.34 -5.64 18.73
CA LEU A 65 -2.18 -5.27 17.91
C LEU A 65 -0.92 -5.32 18.78
N GLN A 66 -0.10 -6.34 18.56
CA GLN A 66 1.20 -6.45 19.19
C GLN A 66 2.27 -5.99 18.22
N LEU A 67 2.95 -4.92 18.54
CA LEU A 67 4.09 -4.44 17.78
C LEU A 67 5.35 -5.22 18.14
N LYS A 68 6.20 -5.45 17.13
CA LYS A 68 7.54 -6.05 17.29
C LYS A 68 8.59 -5.03 16.81
N PRO A 69 8.83 -3.95 17.58
CA PRO A 69 9.71 -2.88 17.12
C PRO A 69 11.16 -3.35 17.10
N LYS A 70 11.86 -2.91 16.07
CA LYS A 70 13.31 -3.11 15.90
C LYS A 70 13.94 -1.86 15.26
N ILE A 71 15.23 -1.72 15.44
CA ILE A 71 15.99 -0.65 14.78
C ILE A 71 15.96 -0.89 13.28
N THR A 72 15.43 0.08 12.55
CA THR A 72 15.19 -0.01 11.09
C THR A 72 15.64 1.25 10.40
N LYS A 73 16.29 1.13 9.26
CA LYS A 73 16.66 2.27 8.42
C LYS A 73 15.48 2.64 7.52
N PRO A 74 15.11 3.92 7.39
CA PRO A 74 14.02 4.35 6.51
C PRO A 74 14.20 3.89 5.06
N ILE A 75 15.43 3.88 4.55
CA ILE A 75 15.69 3.44 3.17
C ILE A 75 15.29 1.97 2.93
N GLU A 76 15.48 1.08 3.91
CA GLU A 76 15.10 -0.33 3.79
C GLU A 76 13.59 -0.50 3.63
N LEU A 77 12.79 0.36 4.29
CA LEU A 77 11.33 0.38 4.18
C LEU A 77 10.88 0.91 2.80
N ILE A 78 11.57 1.95 2.30
CA ILE A 78 11.32 2.52 0.97
C ILE A 78 11.62 1.49 -0.11
N GLU A 79 12.79 0.85 -0.07
CA GLU A 79 13.18 -0.19 -1.02
C GLU A 79 12.20 -1.37 -1.05
N TYR A 80 11.73 -1.78 0.14
CA TYR A 80 10.70 -2.81 0.25
C TYR A 80 9.41 -2.41 -0.45
N ALA A 81 8.90 -1.19 -0.19
CA ALA A 81 7.67 -0.69 -0.79
C ALA A 81 7.79 -0.59 -2.32
N ILE A 82 8.93 -0.13 -2.84
CA ILE A 82 9.20 -0.05 -4.28
C ILE A 82 9.19 -1.45 -4.89
N LYS A 83 9.90 -2.40 -4.29
CA LYS A 83 9.93 -3.78 -4.77
C LYS A 83 8.54 -4.42 -4.81
N ALA A 84 7.73 -4.20 -3.77
CA ALA A 84 6.37 -4.74 -3.69
C ALA A 84 5.42 -4.17 -4.75
N ASN A 85 5.67 -2.93 -5.22
CA ASN A 85 4.81 -2.25 -6.19
C ASN A 85 5.37 -2.24 -7.62
N ARG A 86 6.52 -2.88 -7.87
CA ARG A 86 7.22 -2.81 -9.16
C ARG A 86 6.35 -3.27 -10.33
N VAL A 87 5.72 -4.43 -10.20
CA VAL A 87 4.88 -4.99 -11.28
C VAL A 87 3.70 -4.07 -11.59
N GLN A 88 3.08 -3.49 -10.54
CA GLN A 88 1.98 -2.56 -10.72
C GLN A 88 2.42 -1.26 -11.38
N ALA A 89 3.58 -0.72 -11.00
CA ALA A 89 4.15 0.48 -11.62
C ALA A 89 4.48 0.24 -13.10
N GLU A 90 5.06 -0.91 -13.44
CA GLU A 90 5.33 -1.32 -14.82
C GLU A 90 4.03 -1.46 -15.63
N LYS A 91 2.99 -2.10 -15.07
CA LYS A 91 1.67 -2.26 -15.73
C LYS A 91 1.04 -0.93 -16.12
N PHE A 92 1.17 0.11 -15.32
CA PHE A 92 0.63 1.46 -15.57
C PHE A 92 1.67 2.42 -16.16
N ASN A 93 2.87 1.94 -16.45
CA ASN A 93 3.99 2.74 -16.94
C ASN A 93 4.28 3.96 -16.05
N ILE A 94 4.29 3.76 -14.73
CA ILE A 94 4.55 4.79 -13.72
C ILE A 94 6.01 4.78 -13.33
N GLN A 95 6.68 5.93 -13.41
CA GLN A 95 8.04 6.11 -12.93
C GLN A 95 8.03 6.36 -11.41
N ILE A 96 8.79 5.57 -10.67
CA ILE A 96 8.98 5.78 -9.22
C ILE A 96 10.31 6.51 -9.02
N GLU A 97 10.24 7.72 -8.47
CA GLU A 97 11.40 8.54 -8.10
C GLU A 97 11.63 8.44 -6.60
N VAL A 98 12.91 8.38 -6.18
CA VAL A 98 13.28 8.30 -4.77
C VAL A 98 13.96 9.60 -4.34
N GLU A 99 13.37 10.27 -3.36
CA GLU A 99 13.98 11.43 -2.68
C GLU A 99 14.51 11.00 -1.31
N TYR A 100 15.83 10.86 -1.21
CA TYR A 100 16.49 10.47 0.02
C TYR A 100 17.75 11.34 0.21
N PRO A 101 17.96 11.95 1.39
CA PRO A 101 19.08 12.83 1.60
C PRO A 101 20.41 12.09 1.50
N GLU A 102 21.44 12.76 0.98
CA GLU A 102 22.82 12.24 0.93
C GLU A 102 23.41 12.09 2.34
N ASP A 103 23.02 12.99 3.26
CA ASP A 103 23.40 12.90 4.67
C ASP A 103 22.68 11.76 5.38
N LYS A 104 23.35 11.18 6.37
CA LYS A 104 22.75 10.10 7.17
C LYS A 104 21.59 10.65 7.99
N ILE A 105 20.40 10.13 7.72
CA ILE A 105 19.25 10.29 8.62
C ILE A 105 19.23 9.20 9.70
N GLY A 106 18.55 9.49 10.80
CA GLY A 106 18.42 8.59 11.94
C GLY A 106 17.80 7.24 11.57
N LYS A 107 17.78 6.35 12.55
CA LYS A 107 17.08 5.07 12.46
C LYS A 107 15.77 5.19 13.23
N LEU A 108 14.79 4.41 12.84
CA LEU A 108 13.50 4.28 13.49
C LEU A 108 13.50 3.05 14.41
N PHE A 109 12.83 3.14 15.56
CA PHE A 109 12.53 1.99 16.39
C PHE A 109 11.05 1.62 16.20
N VAL A 110 10.78 0.79 15.20
CA VAL A 110 9.44 0.49 14.70
C VAL A 110 9.26 -0.99 14.35
N ASP A 111 8.01 -1.44 14.31
CA ASP A 111 7.65 -2.69 13.66
C ASP A 111 7.79 -2.51 12.15
N SER A 112 8.92 -3.01 11.62
CA SER A 112 9.26 -2.81 10.20
C SER A 112 8.27 -3.44 9.23
N GLU A 113 7.57 -4.51 9.62
CA GLU A 113 6.56 -5.15 8.78
C GLU A 113 5.32 -4.25 8.65
N LYS A 114 4.88 -3.66 9.77
CA LYS A 114 3.73 -2.76 9.80
C LYS A 114 4.01 -1.46 9.06
N ILE A 115 5.16 -0.85 9.29
CA ILE A 115 5.53 0.40 8.60
C ILE A 115 5.83 0.17 7.12
N ALA A 116 6.48 -0.95 6.74
CA ALA A 116 6.63 -1.32 5.34
C ALA A 116 5.28 -1.53 4.65
N TRP A 117 4.32 -2.14 5.34
CA TRP A 117 2.95 -2.29 4.83
C TRP A 117 2.29 -0.92 4.58
N VAL A 118 2.45 0.04 5.51
CA VAL A 118 1.94 1.41 5.33
C VAL A 118 2.51 2.05 4.06
N LEU A 119 3.84 2.04 3.91
CA LEU A 119 4.49 2.62 2.71
C LEU A 119 4.08 1.92 1.43
N THR A 120 3.96 0.59 1.45
CA THR A 120 3.50 -0.20 0.31
C THR A 120 2.08 0.21 -0.09
N ASN A 121 1.18 0.40 0.88
CA ASN A 121 -0.18 0.85 0.63
C ASN A 121 -0.25 2.28 0.09
N LEU A 122 0.52 3.21 0.66
CA LEU A 122 0.59 4.59 0.17
C LEU A 122 1.12 4.65 -1.26
N LEU A 123 2.19 3.91 -1.56
CA LEU A 123 2.77 3.85 -2.89
C LEU A 123 1.84 3.19 -3.92
N SER A 124 1.15 2.11 -3.53
CA SER A 124 0.13 1.47 -4.37
C SER A 124 -1.01 2.44 -4.71
N ASN A 125 -1.46 3.23 -3.73
CA ASN A 125 -2.47 4.25 -3.97
C ASN A 125 -1.94 5.34 -4.92
N ALA A 126 -0.75 5.85 -4.70
CA ALA A 126 -0.13 6.86 -5.58
C ALA A 126 -0.05 6.38 -7.03
N ILE A 127 0.34 5.13 -7.27
CA ILE A 127 0.39 4.53 -8.60
C ILE A 127 -1.01 4.45 -9.21
N ARG A 128 -2.01 3.98 -8.45
CA ARG A 128 -3.38 3.80 -8.97
C ARG A 128 -4.12 5.10 -9.26
N TYR A 129 -3.78 6.19 -8.56
CA TYR A 129 -4.41 7.50 -8.76
C TYR A 129 -3.62 8.42 -9.69
N SER A 130 -2.40 8.02 -10.06
CA SER A 130 -1.61 8.73 -11.07
C SER A 130 -2.17 8.53 -12.48
N PRO A 131 -2.00 9.51 -13.38
CA PRO A 131 -2.27 9.31 -14.78
C PRO A 131 -1.31 8.26 -15.36
N GLU A 132 -1.74 7.55 -16.38
CA GLU A 132 -0.89 6.62 -17.15
C GLU A 132 0.34 7.36 -17.69
N ASN A 133 1.50 6.70 -17.71
CA ASN A 133 2.80 7.28 -18.05
C ASN A 133 3.23 8.43 -17.11
N GLY A 134 2.66 8.48 -15.91
CA GLY A 134 2.98 9.48 -14.90
C GLY A 134 4.19 9.10 -14.05
N ARG A 135 4.33 9.83 -12.96
CA ARG A 135 5.37 9.57 -11.95
C ARG A 135 4.81 9.66 -10.54
N VAL A 136 5.49 9.01 -9.61
CA VAL A 136 5.28 9.12 -8.17
C VAL A 136 6.63 9.32 -7.49
N VAL A 137 6.63 10.02 -6.37
CA VAL A 137 7.85 10.25 -5.58
C VAL A 137 7.65 9.59 -4.22
N ILE A 138 8.63 8.83 -3.77
CA ILE A 138 8.70 8.29 -2.42
C ILE A 138 10.01 8.73 -1.77
N GLY A 139 9.96 9.11 -0.51
CA GLY A 139 11.18 9.62 0.13
C GLY A 139 11.11 9.65 1.63
N ALA A 140 12.22 10.10 2.24
CA ALA A 140 12.31 10.36 3.65
C ALA A 140 13.19 11.58 3.92
N ARG A 141 12.90 12.29 5.01
CA ARG A 141 13.70 13.40 5.52
C ARG A 141 13.69 13.42 7.04
N GLN A 142 14.74 13.85 7.63
CA GLN A 142 14.80 14.10 9.06
C GLN A 142 14.43 15.56 9.35
N THR A 143 13.63 15.77 10.38
CA THR A 143 13.24 17.11 10.83
C THR A 143 14.09 17.53 12.03
N ASP A 144 14.22 18.85 12.25
CA ASP A 144 15.06 19.42 13.31
C ASP A 144 14.59 19.05 14.73
N ASP A 145 13.32 18.67 14.88
CA ASP A 145 12.70 18.27 16.15
C ASP A 145 12.82 16.77 16.47
N GLY A 146 13.67 16.04 15.74
CA GLY A 146 14.02 14.65 16.03
C GLY A 146 13.02 13.62 15.49
N PHE A 147 12.25 13.98 14.47
CA PHE A 147 11.40 13.05 13.74
C PHE A 147 11.96 12.72 12.36
N ILE A 148 11.49 11.63 11.81
CA ILE A 148 11.67 11.25 10.42
C ILE A 148 10.32 11.28 9.75
N GLU A 149 10.22 12.04 8.68
CA GLU A 149 9.07 12.06 7.78
C GLU A 149 9.36 11.18 6.58
N MET A 150 8.50 10.19 6.36
CA MET A 150 8.49 9.39 5.14
C MET A 150 7.26 9.78 4.35
N PHE A 151 7.39 10.01 3.05
CA PHE A 151 6.32 10.55 2.23
C PHE A 151 6.19 9.84 0.89
N VAL A 152 4.98 9.87 0.38
CA VAL A 152 4.65 9.42 -0.98
C VAL A 152 3.83 10.51 -1.65
N ARG A 153 4.24 10.95 -2.83
CA ARG A 153 3.60 11.99 -3.62
C ARG A 153 3.16 11.45 -4.97
N ASP A 154 1.91 11.66 -5.31
CA ASP A 154 1.37 11.49 -6.65
C ASP A 154 1.08 12.84 -7.31
N PHE A 155 0.94 12.83 -8.63
CA PHE A 155 0.58 13.98 -9.45
C PHE A 155 -0.75 13.74 -10.16
N GLY A 156 -1.66 13.03 -9.49
CA GLY A 156 -2.99 12.70 -9.98
C GLY A 156 -3.98 13.84 -9.82
N LYS A 157 -5.25 13.49 -9.80
CA LYS A 157 -6.35 14.45 -9.70
C LYS A 157 -6.48 15.18 -8.37
N GLY A 158 -5.73 14.76 -7.36
CA GLY A 158 -5.85 15.27 -6.00
C GLY A 158 -7.16 14.88 -5.30
N ILE A 159 -7.32 15.35 -4.08
CA ILE A 159 -8.45 15.05 -3.19
C ILE A 159 -9.11 16.36 -2.79
N ASP A 160 -10.44 16.42 -2.90
CA ASP A 160 -11.21 17.56 -2.43
C ASP A 160 -10.99 17.77 -0.92
N PRO A 161 -10.72 19.00 -0.45
CA PRO A 161 -10.48 19.30 0.96
C PRO A 161 -11.57 18.78 1.91
N ARG A 162 -12.82 18.68 1.45
CA ARG A 162 -13.94 18.11 2.22
C ARG A 162 -13.69 16.67 2.66
N TYR A 163 -12.85 15.92 1.93
CA TYR A 163 -12.59 14.51 2.19
C TYR A 163 -11.26 14.23 2.89
N HIS A 164 -10.41 15.25 3.14
CA HIS A 164 -9.08 15.05 3.74
C HIS A 164 -9.12 14.35 5.10
N LYS A 165 -10.18 14.51 5.87
CA LYS A 165 -10.38 13.78 7.13
C LYS A 165 -10.99 12.40 6.88
N SER A 166 -12.02 12.35 6.05
CA SER A 166 -12.80 11.12 5.83
C SER A 166 -12.06 10.03 5.05
N ILE A 167 -11.03 10.37 4.28
CA ILE A 167 -10.22 9.34 3.57
C ILE A 167 -9.51 8.36 4.53
N PHE A 168 -9.41 8.71 5.81
CA PHE A 168 -8.86 7.84 6.86
C PHE A 168 -9.94 7.09 7.64
N ASP A 169 -11.22 7.26 7.32
CA ASP A 169 -12.30 6.50 7.94
C ASP A 169 -12.42 5.12 7.30
N HIS A 170 -12.80 4.12 8.09
CA HIS A 170 -13.00 2.75 7.60
C HIS A 170 -14.05 2.71 6.50
N TYR A 171 -13.76 1.98 5.43
CA TYR A 171 -14.63 1.78 4.26
C TYR A 171 -14.94 3.06 3.45
N PHE A 172 -14.33 4.20 3.81
CA PHE A 172 -14.57 5.44 3.07
C PHE A 172 -13.86 5.40 1.71
N ARG A 173 -14.57 5.89 0.71
CA ARG A 173 -14.05 6.10 -0.65
C ARG A 173 -14.58 7.42 -1.18
N VAL A 174 -13.72 8.19 -1.83
CA VAL A 174 -14.13 9.45 -2.45
C VAL A 174 -15.22 9.17 -3.48
N PRO A 175 -16.40 9.81 -3.39
CA PRO A 175 -17.49 9.62 -4.33
C PRO A 175 -17.05 9.85 -5.78
N GLY A 176 -17.54 8.99 -6.70
CA GLY A 176 -17.22 9.10 -8.12
C GLY A 176 -15.82 8.56 -8.51
N THR A 177 -15.06 7.97 -7.59
CA THR A 177 -13.81 7.31 -7.97
C THR A 177 -14.09 5.98 -8.67
N LYS A 178 -13.43 5.78 -9.83
CA LYS A 178 -13.46 4.50 -10.57
C LYS A 178 -12.41 3.51 -10.07
N VAL A 179 -11.43 3.98 -9.29
CA VAL A 179 -10.35 3.15 -8.74
C VAL A 179 -10.95 2.18 -7.73
N GLN A 180 -10.78 0.88 -7.97
CA GLN A 180 -11.29 -0.15 -7.07
C GLN A 180 -10.45 -0.21 -5.78
N GLY A 181 -11.11 -0.49 -4.64
CA GLY A 181 -10.45 -0.64 -3.34
C GLY A 181 -11.46 -0.97 -2.24
N SER A 182 -10.96 -1.49 -1.12
CA SER A 182 -11.75 -1.84 0.07
C SER A 182 -12.19 -0.61 0.88
N GLY A 183 -11.43 0.48 0.80
CA GLY A 183 -11.57 1.64 1.69
C GLY A 183 -10.95 1.42 3.08
N LEU A 184 -10.15 0.37 3.26
CA LEU A 184 -9.52 0.05 4.54
C LEU A 184 -8.03 0.43 4.61
N GLY A 185 -7.36 0.52 3.47
CA GLY A 185 -5.91 0.71 3.44
C GLY A 185 -5.42 1.94 4.18
N LEU A 186 -6.03 3.11 3.97
CA LEU A 186 -5.61 4.37 4.63
C LEU A 186 -5.96 4.39 6.12
N SER A 187 -7.11 3.86 6.53
CA SER A 187 -7.49 3.77 7.94
C SER A 187 -6.55 2.86 8.72
N ILE A 188 -6.25 1.66 8.22
CA ILE A 188 -5.28 0.74 8.80
C ILE A 188 -3.87 1.37 8.82
N SER A 189 -3.49 2.09 7.76
CA SER A 189 -2.22 2.81 7.71
C SER A 189 -2.12 3.83 8.85
N ARG A 190 -3.16 4.62 9.08
CA ARG A 190 -3.24 5.57 10.19
C ARG A 190 -3.12 4.84 11.54
N ASP A 191 -3.88 3.78 11.75
CA ASP A 191 -3.86 3.01 12.99
C ASP A 191 -2.46 2.45 13.29
N PHE A 192 -1.76 1.93 12.30
CA PHE A 192 -0.39 1.43 12.48
C PHE A 192 0.59 2.54 12.83
N VAL A 193 0.48 3.69 12.18
CA VAL A 193 1.35 4.85 12.46
C VAL A 193 1.06 5.41 13.86
N GLU A 194 -0.19 5.54 14.26
CA GLU A 194 -0.61 5.99 15.58
C GLU A 194 -0.17 5.01 16.68
N ALA A 195 -0.22 3.70 16.43
CA ALA A 195 0.30 2.68 17.33
C ALA A 195 1.83 2.81 17.58
N HIS A 196 2.54 3.46 16.66
CA HIS A 196 3.97 3.83 16.81
C HIS A 196 4.17 5.24 17.38
N ASN A 197 3.11 5.86 17.93
CA ASN A 197 3.11 7.26 18.40
C ASN A 197 3.49 8.27 17.29
N GLY A 198 3.20 7.93 16.04
CA GLY A 198 3.40 8.77 14.87
C GLY A 198 2.11 9.43 14.39
N THR A 199 2.21 10.14 13.28
CA THR A 199 1.07 10.76 12.60
C THR A 199 1.11 10.48 11.11
N LEU A 200 -0.06 10.27 10.51
CA LEU A 200 -0.23 10.16 9.06
C LEU A 200 -1.14 11.28 8.58
N THR A 201 -0.64 12.11 7.68
CA THR A 201 -1.34 13.28 7.15
C THR A 201 -1.37 13.27 5.64
N VAL A 202 -2.25 14.09 5.06
CA VAL A 202 -2.32 14.33 3.62
C VAL A 202 -2.28 15.82 3.34
N ASP A 203 -1.50 16.20 2.35
CA ASP A 203 -1.55 17.51 1.68
C ASP A 203 -1.94 17.26 0.23
N SER A 204 -3.08 17.80 -0.18
CA SER A 204 -3.65 17.52 -1.50
C SER A 204 -4.47 18.68 -2.01
N LYS A 205 -4.36 18.92 -3.32
CA LYS A 205 -5.13 19.92 -4.02
C LYS A 205 -5.67 19.36 -5.33
N LEU A 206 -6.93 19.64 -5.62
CA LEU A 206 -7.57 19.19 -6.85
C LEU A 206 -6.77 19.66 -8.07
N GLY A 207 -6.44 18.71 -8.95
CA GLY A 207 -5.67 18.94 -10.16
C GLY A 207 -4.14 18.95 -9.97
N GLU A 208 -3.63 18.91 -8.74
CA GLU A 208 -2.19 18.97 -8.45
C GLU A 208 -1.61 17.68 -7.85
N GLY A 209 -2.48 16.75 -7.43
CA GLY A 209 -2.08 15.49 -6.80
C GLY A 209 -2.15 15.50 -5.29
N SER A 210 -1.53 14.52 -4.66
CA SER A 210 -1.56 14.35 -3.20
C SER A 210 -0.20 13.94 -2.67
N THR A 211 0.12 14.41 -1.45
CA THR A 211 1.29 13.98 -0.70
C THR A 211 0.84 13.44 0.64
N PHE A 212 1.08 12.15 0.88
CA PHE A 212 0.88 11.52 2.17
C PHE A 212 2.18 11.54 2.94
N VAL A 213 2.15 12.00 4.19
CA VAL A 213 3.32 12.12 5.05
C VAL A 213 3.09 11.32 6.32
N MET A 214 3.97 10.35 6.56
CA MET A 214 4.06 9.60 7.80
C MET A 214 5.22 10.15 8.62
N ARG A 215 4.95 10.60 9.85
CA ARG A 215 5.93 11.16 10.76
C ARG A 215 6.12 10.25 11.97
N LEU A 216 7.35 9.81 12.19
CA LEU A 216 7.75 8.89 13.25
C LEU A 216 8.94 9.46 14.02
N LYS A 217 9.05 9.14 15.31
CA LYS A 217 10.18 9.56 16.13
C LYS A 217 11.44 8.78 15.74
N ALA A 218 12.56 9.51 15.54
CA ALA A 218 13.88 8.94 15.26
C ALA A 218 14.46 8.20 16.47
#